data_2ec45433fc37ab88dcf7137deaedf6a3
#
_entry.id   2ec45433fc37ab88dcf7137deaedf6a3
#
_cell.length_a   1.000
_cell.length_b   1.000
_cell.length_c   1.000
_cell.angle_alpha   90.00
_cell.angle_beta   90.00
_cell.angle_gamma   90.00
#
_symmetry.space_group_name_H-M   'P 1'
#
loop_
_entity.id
_entity.type
_entity.pdbx_description
1 polymer ?
#
loop_
_entity_poly.entity_id
_entity_poly.type
_entity_poly.pdbx_seq_one_letter_code
_entity_poly.pdbx_strand_id
1 'polypeptide(L)'
;MTLDDLNARYARLAADLGDQGIRVNGISAGPIKTLAASGIGDFRYILRWNQLNAPMRRNVTQEDVGNAAAFLCSDLAMGITGEIVYVDSGYNSVGMTFAGDEE
;
A
#
# COMPACT_ATOMS: atom_id res chain seq x y z
N MET A 1 14.96 1.42 10.95
CA MET A 1 14.07 2.44 10.37
C MET A 1 12.64 2.06 10.65
N THR A 2 11.88 2.97 11.19
CA THR A 2 10.46 2.73 11.46
C THR A 2 9.63 3.17 10.27
N LEU A 3 8.34 2.81 10.29
CA LEU A 3 7.41 3.25 9.27
C LEU A 3 7.26 4.78 9.29
N ASP A 4 7.26 5.36 10.49
CA ASP A 4 7.17 6.81 10.61
C ASP A 4 8.39 7.49 10.00
N ASP A 5 9.57 6.91 10.16
CA ASP A 5 10.78 7.46 9.55
C ASP A 5 10.68 7.42 8.03
N LEU A 6 10.14 6.33 7.50
CA LEU A 6 10.00 6.20 6.06
C LEU A 6 9.00 7.22 5.52
N ASN A 7 7.87 7.40 6.20
CA ASN A 7 6.88 8.39 5.80
C ASN A 7 7.45 9.80 5.85
N ALA A 8 8.26 10.10 6.85
CA ALA A 8 8.89 11.41 6.96
C ALA A 8 9.87 11.66 5.82
N ARG A 9 10.55 10.62 5.35
CA ARG A 9 11.47 10.76 4.23
C ARG A 9 10.75 11.08 2.93
N TYR A 10 9.60 10.43 2.68
CA TYR A 10 8.80 10.76 1.50
C TYR A 10 8.35 12.21 1.55
N ALA A 11 7.87 12.66 2.70
CA ALA A 11 7.40 14.03 2.83
C ALA A 11 8.54 15.02 2.60
N ARG A 12 9.72 14.73 3.13
CA ARG A 12 10.87 15.61 2.96
C ARG A 12 11.31 15.69 1.52
N LEU A 13 11.37 14.54 0.83
CA LEU A 13 11.73 14.54 -0.58
C LEU A 13 10.73 15.31 -1.41
N ALA A 14 9.45 15.16 -1.10
CA ALA A 14 8.41 15.89 -1.81
C ALA A 14 8.58 17.40 -1.61
N ALA A 15 8.88 17.82 -0.37
CA ALA A 15 9.08 19.22 -0.07
C ALA A 15 10.31 19.78 -0.79
N ASP A 16 11.38 18.99 -0.85
CA ASP A 16 12.63 19.46 -1.44
C ASP A 16 12.56 19.55 -2.95
N LEU A 17 11.77 18.67 -3.59
CA LEU A 17 11.76 18.57 -5.05
C LEU A 17 10.55 19.18 -5.71
N GLY A 18 9.58 19.62 -4.90
CA GLY A 18 8.31 20.10 -5.46
C GLY A 18 8.45 21.34 -6.34
N ASP A 19 9.34 22.26 -5.98
CA ASP A 19 9.50 23.46 -6.76
C ASP A 19 10.20 23.20 -8.10
N GLN A 20 10.75 22.01 -8.27
CA GLN A 20 11.32 21.60 -9.55
C GLN A 20 10.33 20.81 -10.39
N GLY A 21 9.08 20.72 -9.93
CA GLY A 21 8.05 19.98 -10.67
C GLY A 21 8.13 18.48 -10.50
N ILE A 22 8.83 18.02 -9.47
CA ILE A 22 9.00 16.58 -9.23
C ILE A 22 8.08 16.19 -8.09
N ARG A 23 7.24 15.18 -8.33
CA ARG A 23 6.33 14.65 -7.31
C ARG A 23 6.89 13.35 -6.74
N VAL A 24 6.71 13.17 -5.44
CA VAL A 24 7.21 12.00 -4.74
C VAL A 24 6.06 11.41 -3.94
N ASN A 25 5.61 10.24 -4.34
CA ASN A 25 4.51 9.55 -3.67
C ASN A 25 4.90 8.11 -3.43
N GLY A 26 4.27 7.50 -2.44
CA GLY A 26 4.51 6.11 -2.13
C GLY A 26 3.23 5.30 -2.22
N ILE A 27 3.39 4.00 -2.36
CA ILE A 27 2.28 3.06 -2.32
C ILE A 27 2.57 2.05 -1.23
N SER A 28 1.61 1.90 -0.32
CA SER A 28 1.66 0.86 0.70
C SER A 28 0.69 -0.22 0.27
N ALA A 29 1.22 -1.32 -0.23
CA ALA A 29 0.40 -2.39 -0.77
C ALA A 29 0.13 -3.45 0.28
N GLY A 30 -1.06 -4.04 0.20
CA GLY A 30 -1.36 -5.23 0.98
C GLY A 30 -0.58 -6.42 0.45
N PRO A 31 -0.73 -7.58 1.08
CA PRO A 31 0.01 -8.75 0.63
C PRO A 31 -0.43 -9.17 -0.76
N ILE A 32 0.54 -9.48 -1.61
CA ILE A 32 0.30 -9.86 -2.99
C ILE A 32 0.95 -11.21 -3.22
N LYS A 33 0.20 -12.12 -3.82
CA LYS A 33 0.72 -13.44 -4.14
C LYS A 33 1.62 -13.33 -5.35
N THR A 34 2.92 -13.41 -5.14
CA THR A 34 3.91 -13.39 -6.21
C THR A 34 4.76 -14.64 -6.12
N LEU A 35 5.54 -14.90 -7.16
CA LEU A 35 6.44 -16.05 -7.14
C LEU A 35 7.43 -15.94 -5.99
N ALA A 36 7.99 -14.78 -5.78
CA ALA A 36 8.95 -14.57 -4.70
C ALA A 36 8.29 -14.75 -3.34
N ALA A 37 7.10 -14.19 -3.16
CA ALA A 37 6.39 -14.26 -1.88
C ALA A 37 5.95 -15.68 -1.58
N SER A 38 5.64 -16.49 -2.59
CA SER A 38 5.16 -17.85 -2.35
C SER A 38 6.23 -18.73 -1.70
N GLY A 39 7.49 -18.30 -1.70
CA GLY A 39 8.55 -19.02 -1.00
C GLY A 39 8.64 -18.71 0.48
N ILE A 40 7.86 -17.76 0.98
CA ILE A 40 7.85 -17.41 2.39
C ILE A 40 6.91 -18.34 3.13
N GLY A 41 7.42 -18.99 4.19
CA GLY A 41 6.68 -20.05 4.86
C GLY A 41 5.31 -19.66 5.37
N ASP A 42 5.17 -18.45 5.92
CA ASP A 42 3.92 -18.01 6.52
C ASP A 42 3.07 -17.14 5.61
N PHE A 43 3.44 -17.03 4.33
CA PHE A 43 2.77 -16.08 3.46
C PHE A 43 1.31 -16.45 3.20
N ARG A 44 1.00 -17.73 3.14
CA ARG A 44 -0.38 -18.17 2.95
C ARG A 44 -1.26 -17.71 4.12
N TYR A 45 -0.73 -17.74 5.33
CA TYR A 45 -1.46 -17.28 6.49
C TYR A 45 -1.70 -15.77 6.40
N ILE A 46 -0.70 -15.02 5.97
CA ILE A 46 -0.82 -13.57 5.82
C ILE A 46 -1.90 -13.22 4.81
N LEU A 47 -1.94 -13.92 3.68
CA LEU A 47 -2.95 -13.69 2.67
C LEU A 47 -4.35 -13.97 3.21
N ARG A 48 -4.50 -15.09 3.94
CA ARG A 48 -5.81 -15.43 4.48
C ARG A 48 -6.25 -14.44 5.54
N TRP A 49 -5.33 -14.03 6.41
CA TRP A 49 -5.63 -13.04 7.43
C TRP A 49 -6.15 -11.76 6.83
N ASN A 50 -5.45 -11.26 5.80
CA ASN A 50 -5.85 -10.02 5.16
C ASN A 50 -7.19 -10.16 4.46
N GLN A 51 -7.43 -11.31 3.83
CA GLN A 51 -8.69 -11.55 3.15
C GLN A 51 -9.87 -11.54 4.13
N LEU A 52 -9.65 -12.06 5.33
CA LEU A 52 -10.71 -12.13 6.33
C LEU A 52 -10.96 -10.78 7.00
N ASN A 53 -9.96 -9.94 7.08
CA ASN A 53 -10.05 -8.71 7.85
C ASN A 53 -10.15 -7.43 7.04
N ALA A 54 -9.75 -7.43 5.79
CA ALA A 54 -9.86 -6.25 4.96
C ALA A 54 -11.33 -5.95 4.64
N PRO A 55 -11.72 -4.68 4.61
CA PRO A 55 -13.10 -4.32 4.29
C PRO A 55 -13.63 -4.94 3.00
N MET A 56 -12.80 -5.05 1.97
CA MET A 56 -13.25 -5.62 0.70
C MET A 56 -13.22 -7.13 0.68
N ARG A 57 -12.73 -7.76 1.75
CA ARG A 57 -12.69 -9.22 1.90
C ARG A 57 -11.96 -9.91 0.76
N ARG A 58 -10.98 -9.25 0.20
CA ARG A 58 -10.13 -9.82 -0.82
C ARG A 58 -8.75 -9.22 -0.75
N ASN A 59 -7.78 -9.94 -1.28
CA ASN A 59 -6.42 -9.42 -1.37
C ASN A 59 -6.28 -8.63 -2.66
N VAL A 60 -5.38 -7.64 -2.64
CA VAL A 60 -5.07 -6.89 -3.85
C VAL A 60 -4.20 -7.74 -4.76
N THR A 61 -4.20 -7.37 -6.03
CA THR A 61 -3.38 -8.03 -7.04
C THR A 61 -2.26 -7.11 -7.48
N GLN A 62 -1.31 -7.66 -8.24
CA GLN A 62 -0.27 -6.85 -8.85
C GLN A 62 -0.90 -5.78 -9.74
N GLU A 63 -1.97 -6.14 -10.42
CA GLU A 63 -2.65 -5.19 -11.29
C GLU A 63 -3.27 -4.04 -10.51
N ASP A 64 -3.84 -4.33 -9.36
CA ASP A 64 -4.40 -3.26 -8.51
C ASP A 64 -3.32 -2.24 -8.15
N VAL A 65 -2.15 -2.73 -7.75
CA VAL A 65 -1.04 -1.84 -7.38
C VAL A 65 -0.50 -1.12 -8.60
N GLY A 66 -0.38 -1.82 -9.72
CA GLY A 66 0.10 -1.23 -10.95
C GLY A 66 -0.81 -0.11 -11.45
N ASN A 67 -2.12 -0.29 -11.32
CA ASN A 67 -3.08 0.74 -11.72
C ASN A 67 -2.96 1.97 -10.85
N ALA A 68 -2.75 1.79 -9.55
CA ALA A 68 -2.54 2.93 -8.66
C ALA A 68 -1.25 3.67 -9.01
N ALA A 69 -0.19 2.93 -9.31
CA ALA A 69 1.08 3.53 -9.70
C ALA A 69 0.93 4.30 -11.01
N ALA A 70 0.22 3.72 -11.97
CA ALA A 70 0.00 4.38 -13.24
C ALA A 70 -0.74 5.71 -13.07
N PHE A 71 -1.74 5.71 -12.21
CA PHE A 71 -2.47 6.94 -11.90
C PHE A 71 -1.53 7.99 -11.29
N LEU A 72 -0.76 7.60 -10.28
CA LEU A 72 0.11 8.53 -9.57
C LEU A 72 1.20 9.10 -10.49
N CYS A 73 1.63 8.33 -11.47
CA CYS A 73 2.66 8.79 -12.40
C CYS A 73 2.09 9.56 -13.59
N SER A 74 0.78 9.64 -13.70
CA SER A 74 0.15 10.29 -14.84
C SER A 74 -0.16 11.76 -14.56
N ASP A 75 -0.54 12.47 -15.61
CA ASP A 75 -0.94 13.87 -15.48
C ASP A 75 -2.22 14.01 -14.67
N LEU A 76 -2.98 12.94 -14.52
CA LEU A 76 -4.20 12.99 -13.71
C LEU A 76 -3.89 13.23 -12.25
N ALA A 77 -2.67 12.97 -11.81
CA ALA A 77 -2.27 13.13 -10.42
C ALA A 77 -1.31 14.30 -10.22
N MET A 78 -1.38 15.31 -11.09
CA MET A 78 -0.43 16.42 -11.04
C MET A 78 -0.46 17.22 -9.74
N GLY A 79 -1.56 17.18 -9.03
CA GLY A 79 -1.67 17.89 -7.76
C GLY A 79 -1.31 17.07 -6.54
N ILE A 80 -0.78 15.86 -6.72
CA ILE A 80 -0.52 14.95 -5.61
C ILE A 80 0.98 14.74 -5.43
N THR A 81 1.48 15.10 -4.25
CA THR A 81 2.86 14.82 -3.86
C THR A 81 2.91 14.67 -2.35
N GLY A 82 3.89 13.92 -1.87
CA GLY A 82 4.06 13.72 -0.44
C GLY A 82 3.07 12.73 0.16
N GLU A 83 2.36 11.97 -0.66
CA GLU A 83 1.32 11.07 -0.19
C GLU A 83 1.78 9.62 -0.18
N ILE A 84 1.19 8.88 0.75
CA ILE A 84 1.30 7.42 0.78
C ILE A 84 -0.10 6.90 0.51
N VAL A 85 -0.27 6.19 -0.59
CA VAL A 85 -1.57 5.65 -0.99
C VAL A 85 -1.63 4.18 -0.61
N TYR A 86 -2.64 3.82 0.16
CA TYR A 86 -2.83 2.44 0.59
C TYR A 86 -3.63 1.68 -0.45
N VAL A 87 -3.04 0.61 -0.97
CA VAL A 87 -3.71 -0.26 -1.93
C VAL A 87 -3.77 -1.64 -1.26
N ASP A 88 -4.74 -1.80 -0.36
CA ASP A 88 -4.79 -2.95 0.54
C ASP A 88 -6.20 -3.41 0.83
N SER A 89 -7.14 -3.11 -0.05
CA SER A 89 -8.55 -3.48 0.12
C SER A 89 -9.17 -2.87 1.38
N GLY A 90 -8.58 -1.79 1.86
CA GLY A 90 -9.10 -1.04 2.99
C GLY A 90 -8.56 -1.48 4.34
N TYR A 91 -7.65 -2.44 4.38
CA TYR A 91 -7.19 -3.01 5.64
C TYR A 91 -6.67 -1.94 6.60
N ASN A 92 -5.89 -1.00 6.11
CA ASN A 92 -5.29 0.03 6.95
C ASN A 92 -6.34 0.91 7.64
N SER A 93 -7.49 1.09 7.02
CA SER A 93 -8.50 2.01 7.55
C SER A 93 -9.27 1.44 8.74
N VAL A 94 -9.31 0.12 8.89
CA VAL A 94 -10.06 -0.50 9.99
C VAL A 94 -9.15 -1.08 11.05
N GLY A 95 -7.89 -1.28 10.72
CA GLY A 95 -7.00 -1.99 11.61
C GLY A 95 -7.45 -3.43 11.77
N MET A 96 -6.74 -4.15 12.60
CA MET A 96 -7.02 -5.54 12.82
C MET A 96 -7.94 -5.68 14.04
N THR A 97 -8.97 -6.49 13.92
CA THR A 97 -9.92 -6.65 15.01
C THR A 97 -10.13 -8.09 15.42
N PHE A 98 -10.17 -9.03 14.46
CA PHE A 98 -10.53 -10.40 14.76
C PHE A 98 -9.50 -11.36 14.26
N ALA A 99 -9.50 -12.55 14.87
CA ALA A 99 -8.70 -13.65 14.34
C ALA A 99 -9.37 -14.33 13.17
N GLY A 100 -10.47 -13.79 12.69
CA GLY A 100 -11.09 -14.27 11.47
C GLY A 100 -12.24 -15.23 11.67
N ASP A 101 -12.31 -15.88 12.79
CA ASP A 101 -13.38 -16.84 13.03
C ASP A 101 -14.20 -16.49 14.27
N GLU A 102 -14.09 -15.30 14.73
CA GLU A 102 -14.81 -14.87 15.88
C GLU A 102 -16.20 -14.65 15.57
N GLU A 103 -16.83 -14.96 16.26
CA GLU A 103 -18.11 -14.68 16.10
C GLU A 103 -18.66 -14.57 15.17
#